data_36c8117f07818661eec137dc5144bdd8
#
_entry.id   36c8117f07818661eec137dc5144bdd8
#
_cell.length_a   1.000
_cell.length_b   1.000
_cell.length_c   1.000
_cell.angle_alpha   90.00
_cell.angle_beta   90.00
_cell.angle_gamma   90.00
#
_symmetry.space_group_name_H-M   'P 1'
#
loop_
_entity.id
_entity.type
_entity.pdbx_description
1 polymer ?
#
loop_
_entity_poly.entity_id
_entity_poly.type
_entity_poly.pdbx_seq_one_letter_code
_entity_poly.pdbx_strand_id
1 'polypeptide(L)'
;MPGISHRSSQLGTENAFVVLAEVNELQRQGKDILSFCIGMPDFPTPENIQQAGITAIQSGKHGYTPSAGIPELRQAAAKYLNQTRGLNYAADDIVVAAGAKPFIMYSILATTDYGEGHEVIYPNPGFPIYESQIKANGAVPVPLHLRESRGFNFDPA
;
A
#
# COMPACT_ATOMS: atom_id res chain seq x y z
N MET A 1 9.90 -30.80 -11.86
CA MET A 1 10.18 -29.40 -11.49
C MET A 1 9.35 -29.10 -10.25
N PRO A 2 9.85 -28.39 -9.25
CA PRO A 2 9.00 -27.92 -8.17
C PRO A 2 7.91 -27.03 -8.76
N GLY A 3 6.64 -27.35 -8.51
CA GLY A 3 5.51 -26.56 -8.98
C GLY A 3 5.40 -25.25 -8.21
N ILE A 4 4.67 -24.28 -8.77
CA ILE A 4 4.27 -23.06 -8.06
C ILE A 4 3.41 -23.48 -6.86
N SER A 5 3.56 -22.81 -5.72
CA SER A 5 2.78 -23.13 -4.52
C SER A 5 1.28 -22.98 -4.78
N HIS A 6 0.48 -23.89 -4.23
CA HIS A 6 -0.99 -23.81 -4.33
C HIS A 6 -1.53 -22.45 -3.85
N ARG A 7 -0.86 -21.83 -2.88
CA ARG A 7 -1.18 -20.50 -2.37
C ARG A 7 -1.16 -19.41 -3.44
N SER A 8 -0.21 -19.46 -4.39
CA SER A 8 -0.11 -18.45 -5.45
C SER A 8 -1.27 -18.50 -6.46
N SER A 9 -1.94 -19.64 -6.61
CA SER A 9 -3.13 -19.74 -7.46
C SER A 9 -4.38 -19.08 -6.88
N GLN A 10 -4.35 -18.77 -5.58
CA GLN A 10 -5.45 -18.11 -4.87
C GLN A 10 -5.27 -16.58 -4.80
N LEU A 11 -4.13 -16.06 -5.27
CA LEU A 11 -3.87 -14.63 -5.28
C LEU A 11 -4.62 -13.97 -6.45
N GLY A 12 -5.41 -12.94 -6.14
CA GLY A 12 -5.96 -12.04 -7.14
C GLY A 12 -4.86 -11.15 -7.72
N THR A 13 -5.04 -10.68 -8.93
CA THR A 13 -4.20 -9.66 -9.55
C THR A 13 -4.81 -8.28 -9.35
N GLU A 14 -3.97 -7.25 -9.32
CA GLU A 14 -4.42 -5.86 -9.36
C GLU A 14 -4.84 -5.52 -10.80
N ASN A 15 -6.11 -5.80 -11.12
CA ASN A 15 -6.66 -5.66 -12.48
C ASN A 15 -6.59 -4.22 -13.03
N ALA A 16 -6.38 -3.22 -12.17
CA ALA A 16 -6.27 -1.82 -12.58
C ALA A 16 -5.19 -1.59 -13.65
N PHE A 17 -4.05 -2.28 -13.57
CA PHE A 17 -2.99 -2.18 -14.57
C PHE A 17 -3.32 -2.91 -15.88
N VAL A 18 -4.09 -3.99 -15.82
CA VAL A 18 -4.59 -4.68 -17.02
C VAL A 18 -5.56 -3.76 -17.78
N VAL A 19 -6.52 -3.18 -17.07
CA VAL A 19 -7.48 -2.21 -17.65
C VAL A 19 -6.75 -0.96 -18.17
N LEU A 20 -5.74 -0.46 -17.46
CA LEU A 20 -4.92 0.65 -17.94
C LEU A 20 -4.21 0.32 -19.28
N ALA A 21 -3.69 -0.89 -19.42
CA ALA A 21 -3.06 -1.31 -20.68
C ALA A 21 -4.09 -1.34 -21.85
N GLU A 22 -5.31 -1.80 -21.61
CA GLU A 22 -6.39 -1.76 -22.58
C GLU A 22 -6.79 -0.31 -22.93
N VAL A 23 -6.94 0.55 -21.94
CA VAL A 23 -7.23 1.99 -22.15
C VAL A 23 -6.15 2.63 -23.02
N ASN A 24 -4.87 2.42 -22.70
CA ASN A 24 -3.75 2.96 -23.47
C ASN A 24 -3.76 2.46 -24.93
N GLU A 25 -4.14 1.21 -25.16
CA GLU A 25 -4.28 0.65 -26.52
C GLU A 25 -5.42 1.33 -27.27
N LEU A 26 -6.57 1.50 -26.64
CA LEU A 26 -7.73 2.15 -27.26
C LEU A 26 -7.44 3.64 -27.57
N GLN A 27 -6.72 4.34 -26.69
CA GLN A 27 -6.29 5.72 -26.93
C GLN A 27 -5.30 5.81 -28.11
N ARG A 28 -4.38 4.84 -28.27
CA ARG A 28 -3.51 4.75 -29.45
C ARG A 28 -4.27 4.53 -30.75
N GLN A 29 -5.44 3.88 -30.69
CA GLN A 29 -6.37 3.73 -31.81
C GLN A 29 -7.22 4.98 -32.08
N GLY A 30 -6.98 6.08 -31.37
CA GLY A 30 -7.67 7.37 -31.53
C GLY A 30 -9.02 7.45 -30.81
N LYS A 31 -9.34 6.52 -29.90
CA LYS A 31 -10.56 6.63 -29.10
C LYS A 31 -10.37 7.64 -27.96
N ASP A 32 -11.37 8.51 -27.79
CA ASP A 32 -11.42 9.43 -26.64
C ASP A 32 -11.92 8.68 -25.40
N ILE A 33 -11.01 8.42 -24.45
CA ILE A 33 -11.32 7.66 -23.24
C ILE A 33 -10.86 8.44 -22.01
N LEU A 34 -11.79 8.67 -21.09
CA LEU A 34 -11.49 9.17 -19.75
C LEU A 34 -11.06 8.00 -18.87
N SER A 35 -9.79 8.01 -18.45
CA SER A 35 -9.21 6.95 -17.64
C SER A 35 -9.34 7.24 -16.15
N PHE A 36 -9.97 6.33 -15.42
CA PHE A 36 -10.03 6.32 -13.94
C PHE A 36 -9.34 5.09 -13.35
N CYS A 37 -8.42 4.46 -14.11
CA CYS A 37 -7.81 3.18 -13.73
C CYS A 37 -6.85 3.31 -12.55
N ILE A 38 -6.06 4.39 -12.50
CA ILE A 38 -5.00 4.58 -11.49
C ILE A 38 -5.16 5.96 -10.85
N GLY A 39 -5.22 5.97 -9.52
CA GLY A 39 -5.16 7.19 -8.72
C GLY A 39 -3.72 7.67 -8.59
N MET A 40 -3.30 8.56 -9.48
CA MET A 40 -1.98 9.19 -9.46
C MET A 40 -2.13 10.70 -9.32
N PRO A 41 -1.32 11.38 -8.46
CA PRO A 41 -1.27 12.83 -8.45
C PRO A 41 -0.96 13.40 -9.84
N ASP A 42 -1.67 14.43 -10.25
CA ASP A 42 -1.51 15.12 -11.54
C ASP A 42 -0.52 16.29 -11.49
N PHE A 43 0.15 16.48 -10.36
CA PHE A 43 1.17 17.49 -10.12
C PHE A 43 2.55 16.86 -9.84
N PRO A 44 3.65 17.53 -10.19
CA PRO A 44 4.99 17.02 -9.97
C PRO A 44 5.35 17.01 -8.48
N THR A 45 6.36 16.19 -8.12
CA THR A 45 6.98 16.26 -6.80
C THR A 45 7.45 17.69 -6.52
N PRO A 46 7.18 18.28 -5.34
CA PRO A 46 7.63 19.62 -4.99
C PRO A 46 9.15 19.81 -5.18
N GLU A 47 9.56 20.96 -5.69
CA GLU A 47 10.95 21.23 -6.11
C GLU A 47 11.96 21.01 -4.97
N ASN A 48 11.64 21.45 -3.76
CA ASN A 48 12.48 21.24 -2.59
C ASN A 48 12.72 19.76 -2.27
N ILE A 49 11.74 18.90 -2.53
CA ILE A 49 11.86 17.45 -2.32
C ILE A 49 12.71 16.84 -3.44
N GLN A 50 12.48 17.26 -4.70
CA GLN A 50 13.32 16.83 -5.82
C GLN A 50 14.79 17.17 -5.57
N GLN A 51 15.07 18.41 -5.17
CA GLN A 51 16.44 18.88 -4.92
C GLN A 51 17.09 18.13 -3.76
N ALA A 52 16.34 17.82 -2.71
CA ALA A 52 16.83 17.00 -1.60
C ALA A 52 17.23 15.58 -2.07
N GLY A 53 16.42 14.97 -2.95
CA GLY A 53 16.74 13.67 -3.56
C GLY A 53 17.99 13.71 -4.41
N ILE A 54 18.12 14.71 -5.29
CA ILE A 54 19.31 14.93 -6.14
C ILE A 54 20.56 15.07 -5.26
N THR A 55 20.50 15.91 -4.25
CA THR A 55 21.61 16.14 -3.31
C THR A 55 22.00 14.86 -2.58
N ALA A 56 21.02 14.05 -2.15
CA ALA A 56 21.28 12.78 -1.49
C ALA A 56 22.04 11.81 -2.42
N ILE A 57 21.64 11.70 -3.68
CA ILE A 57 22.33 10.87 -4.68
C ILE A 57 23.75 11.37 -4.90
N GLN A 58 23.94 12.67 -5.15
CA GLN A 58 25.24 13.28 -5.42
C GLN A 58 26.21 13.17 -4.22
N SER A 59 25.68 13.17 -2.99
CA SER A 59 26.47 12.99 -1.78
C SER A 59 26.72 11.52 -1.39
N GLY A 60 26.37 10.57 -2.24
CA GLY A 60 26.64 9.16 -2.04
C GLY A 60 25.68 8.46 -1.06
N LYS A 61 24.53 9.04 -0.74
CA LYS A 61 23.50 8.44 0.14
C LYS A 61 22.65 7.41 -0.59
N HIS A 62 23.28 6.40 -1.19
CA HIS A 62 22.62 5.35 -1.96
C HIS A 62 23.05 3.93 -1.55
N GLY A 63 23.69 3.77 -0.38
CA GLY A 63 24.12 2.49 0.17
C GLY A 63 23.01 1.77 0.93
N TYR A 64 23.35 0.66 1.56
CA TYR A 64 22.46 -0.07 2.46
C TYR A 64 22.07 0.79 3.68
N THR A 65 20.87 0.58 4.15
CA THR A 65 20.30 1.25 5.32
C THR A 65 19.92 0.22 6.39
N PRO A 66 19.74 0.63 7.66
CA PRO A 66 19.11 -0.22 8.66
C PRO A 66 17.72 -0.70 8.20
N SER A 67 17.33 -1.91 8.63
CA SER A 67 16.07 -2.56 8.21
C SER A 67 14.82 -1.72 8.51
N ALA A 68 14.83 -0.96 9.61
CA ALA A 68 13.72 -0.08 9.97
C ALA A 68 13.76 1.29 9.27
N GLY A 69 14.79 1.59 8.47
CA GLY A 69 15.05 2.89 7.85
C GLY A 69 16.10 3.71 8.59
N ILE A 70 16.60 4.76 7.94
CA ILE A 70 17.63 5.63 8.52
C ILE A 70 17.05 6.40 9.71
N PRO A 71 17.86 6.61 10.80
CA PRO A 71 17.38 7.27 12.01
C PRO A 71 16.78 8.66 11.78
N GLU A 72 17.37 9.44 10.89
CA GLU A 72 16.92 10.80 10.57
C GLU A 72 15.51 10.82 9.97
N LEU A 73 15.19 9.86 9.10
CA LEU A 73 13.85 9.76 8.51
C LEU A 73 12.84 9.27 9.56
N ARG A 74 13.21 8.29 10.38
CA ARG A 74 12.37 7.78 11.45
C ARG A 74 12.03 8.88 12.48
N GLN A 75 13.02 9.68 12.88
CA GLN A 75 12.81 10.85 13.75
C GLN A 75 11.90 11.90 13.11
N ALA A 76 12.13 12.23 11.85
CA ALA A 76 11.30 13.19 11.11
C ALA A 76 9.85 12.70 10.99
N ALA A 77 9.64 11.42 10.70
CA ALA A 77 8.31 10.81 10.62
C ALA A 77 7.59 10.81 11.98
N ALA A 78 8.27 10.41 13.07
CA ALA A 78 7.70 10.47 14.42
C ALA A 78 7.29 11.89 14.79
N LYS A 79 8.18 12.86 14.56
CA LYS A 79 7.89 14.28 14.81
C LYS A 79 6.67 14.76 14.04
N TYR A 80 6.58 14.44 12.75
CA TYR A 80 5.46 14.82 11.90
C TYR A 80 4.14 14.24 12.40
N LEU A 81 4.11 12.94 12.71
CA LEU A 81 2.92 12.27 13.21
C LEU A 81 2.46 12.83 14.57
N ASN A 82 3.41 13.08 15.47
CA ASN A 82 3.11 13.67 16.78
C ASN A 82 2.50 15.06 16.63
N GLN A 83 3.05 15.89 15.74
CA GLN A 83 2.54 17.25 15.52
C GLN A 83 1.20 17.30 14.79
N THR A 84 0.99 16.44 13.79
CA THR A 84 -0.19 16.52 12.92
C THR A 84 -1.35 15.65 13.37
N ARG A 85 -1.08 14.61 14.17
CA ARG A 85 -2.10 13.63 14.63
C ARG A 85 -2.25 13.58 16.14
N GLY A 86 -1.51 14.38 16.90
CA GLY A 86 -1.58 14.37 18.36
C GLY A 86 -1.10 13.07 18.99
N LEU A 87 -0.18 12.37 18.33
CA LEU A 87 0.40 11.11 18.79
C LEU A 87 1.66 11.35 19.60
N ASN A 88 2.19 10.29 20.22
CA ASN A 88 3.43 10.35 21.00
C ASN A 88 4.34 9.17 20.65
N TYR A 89 4.84 9.15 19.41
CA TYR A 89 5.75 8.13 18.92
C TYR A 89 7.20 8.56 19.08
N ALA A 90 8.07 7.61 19.47
CA ALA A 90 9.51 7.70 19.36
C ALA A 90 9.97 7.26 17.96
N ALA A 91 11.22 7.54 17.60
CA ALA A 91 11.78 7.05 16.33
C ALA A 91 11.77 5.50 16.25
N ASP A 92 11.84 4.83 17.39
CA ASP A 92 11.85 3.36 17.45
C ASP A 92 10.49 2.73 17.16
N ASP A 93 9.41 3.50 17.24
CA ASP A 93 8.07 3.07 16.83
C ASP A 93 7.85 3.21 15.31
N ILE A 94 8.83 3.73 14.56
CA ILE A 94 8.71 3.99 13.12
C ILE A 94 9.53 2.99 12.32
N VAL A 95 8.87 2.38 11.34
CA VAL A 95 9.49 1.54 10.31
C VAL A 95 9.20 2.14 8.92
N VAL A 96 10.21 2.17 8.07
CA VAL A 96 10.12 2.70 6.69
C VAL A 96 10.22 1.55 5.70
N ALA A 97 9.34 1.52 4.72
CA ALA A 97 9.37 0.54 3.63
C ALA A 97 9.05 1.18 2.28
N ALA A 98 9.17 0.41 1.20
CA ALA A 98 8.86 0.83 -0.16
C ALA A 98 7.35 0.87 -0.40
N GLY A 99 6.69 1.94 0.02
CA GLY A 99 5.24 2.14 -0.08
C GLY A 99 4.45 1.44 1.04
N ALA A 100 3.12 1.52 0.96
CA ALA A 100 2.21 1.00 2.00
C ALA A 100 1.95 -0.52 1.91
N LYS A 101 2.08 -1.12 0.73
CA LYS A 101 1.74 -2.54 0.51
C LYS A 101 2.50 -3.52 1.43
N PRO A 102 3.81 -3.37 1.69
CA PRO A 102 4.50 -4.25 2.64
C PRO A 102 3.92 -4.20 4.05
N PHE A 103 3.44 -3.04 4.50
CA PHE A 103 2.86 -2.92 5.84
C PHE A 103 1.52 -3.63 5.98
N ILE A 104 0.72 -3.70 4.92
CA ILE A 104 -0.52 -4.50 4.92
C ILE A 104 -0.15 -5.97 5.17
N MET A 105 0.83 -6.49 4.45
CA MET A 105 1.32 -7.85 4.64
C MET A 105 1.91 -8.06 6.04
N TYR A 106 2.78 -7.16 6.48
CA TYR A 106 3.45 -7.30 7.79
C TYR A 106 2.48 -7.23 8.95
N SER A 107 1.44 -6.38 8.88
CA SER A 107 0.42 -6.28 9.92
C SER A 107 -0.37 -7.58 10.03
N ILE A 108 -0.79 -8.17 8.92
CA ILE A 108 -1.51 -9.45 8.92
C ILE A 108 -0.59 -10.56 9.44
N LEU A 109 0.63 -10.65 8.91
CA LEU A 109 1.61 -11.67 9.32
C LEU A 109 1.95 -11.61 10.82
N ALA A 110 1.99 -10.40 11.40
CA ALA A 110 2.32 -10.20 12.80
C ALA A 110 1.14 -10.47 13.77
N THR A 111 -0.09 -10.50 13.27
CA THR A 111 -1.29 -10.59 14.11
C THR A 111 -2.14 -11.84 13.86
N THR A 112 -1.79 -12.65 12.86
CA THR A 112 -2.53 -13.87 12.50
C THR A 112 -1.57 -15.04 12.33
N ASP A 113 -2.01 -16.23 12.73
CA ASP A 113 -1.33 -17.50 12.46
C ASP A 113 -1.87 -18.15 11.20
N TYR A 114 -0.97 -18.76 10.42
CA TYR A 114 -1.33 -19.35 9.14
C TYR A 114 -2.25 -20.56 9.28
N GLY A 115 -3.47 -20.47 8.71
CA GLY A 115 -4.41 -21.58 8.66
C GLY A 115 -5.22 -21.81 9.93
N GLU A 116 -5.07 -20.95 10.95
CA GLU A 116 -5.81 -21.07 12.24
C GLU A 116 -7.21 -20.43 12.21
N GLY A 117 -7.66 -19.96 11.02
CA GLY A 117 -8.99 -19.39 10.85
C GLY A 117 -9.14 -17.96 11.38
N HIS A 118 -8.03 -17.26 11.65
CA HIS A 118 -8.08 -15.86 12.06
C HIS A 118 -8.75 -15.01 10.99
N GLU A 119 -9.69 -14.16 11.39
CA GLU A 119 -10.45 -13.29 10.51
C GLU A 119 -9.82 -11.89 10.43
N VAL A 120 -9.77 -11.32 9.21
CA VAL A 120 -9.30 -9.95 8.99
C VAL A 120 -10.37 -9.18 8.23
N ILE A 121 -10.90 -8.14 8.87
CA ILE A 121 -11.92 -7.26 8.29
C ILE A 121 -11.25 -6.27 7.35
N TYR A 122 -11.81 -6.08 6.16
CA TYR A 122 -11.33 -5.11 5.17
C TYR A 122 -12.49 -4.38 4.47
N PRO A 123 -12.31 -3.10 4.03
CA PRO A 123 -13.36 -2.34 3.36
C PRO A 123 -13.66 -2.89 1.96
N ASN A 124 -14.94 -2.95 1.60
CA ASN A 124 -15.41 -3.28 0.26
C ASN A 124 -16.54 -2.30 -0.17
N PRO A 125 -16.37 -1.46 -1.22
CA PRO A 125 -15.17 -1.36 -2.07
C PRO A 125 -13.95 -0.86 -1.31
N GLY A 126 -12.76 -1.31 -1.73
CA GLY A 126 -11.50 -0.96 -1.10
C GLY A 126 -10.30 -1.28 -1.99
N PHE A 127 -9.10 -1.18 -1.44
CA PHE A 127 -7.89 -1.46 -2.20
C PHE A 127 -7.80 -2.96 -2.55
N PRO A 128 -7.65 -3.33 -3.83
CA PRO A 128 -7.79 -4.72 -4.28
C PRO A 128 -6.85 -5.73 -3.62
N ILE A 129 -5.72 -5.26 -3.08
CA ILE A 129 -4.74 -6.14 -2.46
C ILE A 129 -5.11 -6.61 -1.06
N TYR A 130 -6.08 -6.00 -0.37
CA TYR A 130 -6.44 -6.40 0.99
C TYR A 130 -6.81 -7.88 1.05
N GLU A 131 -7.79 -8.29 0.26
CA GLU A 131 -8.25 -9.68 0.23
C GLU A 131 -7.13 -10.65 -0.16
N SER A 132 -6.33 -10.30 -1.18
CA SER A 132 -5.22 -11.13 -1.64
C SER A 132 -4.15 -11.30 -0.55
N GLN A 133 -3.81 -10.25 0.18
CA GLN A 133 -2.83 -10.31 1.27
C GLN A 133 -3.35 -11.12 2.45
N ILE A 134 -4.63 -11.01 2.79
CA ILE A 134 -5.27 -11.79 3.85
C ILE A 134 -5.19 -13.28 3.50
N LYS A 135 -5.63 -13.66 2.30
CA LYS A 135 -5.56 -15.06 1.82
C LYS A 135 -4.13 -15.59 1.73
N ALA A 136 -3.19 -14.77 1.25
CA ALA A 136 -1.77 -15.16 1.14
C ALA A 136 -1.15 -15.49 2.49
N ASN A 137 -1.58 -14.83 3.56
CA ASN A 137 -1.14 -15.08 4.93
C ASN A 137 -1.95 -16.19 5.62
N GLY A 138 -2.89 -16.85 4.93
CA GLY A 138 -3.67 -17.96 5.47
C GLY A 138 -4.80 -17.55 6.42
N ALA A 139 -5.11 -16.25 6.47
CA ALA A 139 -6.23 -15.72 7.23
C ALA A 139 -7.53 -15.68 6.40
N VAL A 140 -8.66 -15.51 7.05
CA VAL A 140 -9.99 -15.44 6.44
C VAL A 140 -10.37 -13.99 6.17
N PRO A 141 -10.61 -13.59 4.90
CA PRO A 141 -11.03 -12.24 4.58
C PRO A 141 -12.51 -12.03 4.91
N VAL A 142 -12.81 -10.98 5.68
CA VAL A 142 -14.17 -10.58 6.05
C VAL A 142 -14.47 -9.19 5.44
N PRO A 143 -15.26 -9.11 4.35
CA PRO A 143 -15.54 -7.83 3.71
C PRO A 143 -16.53 -7.00 4.55
N LEU A 144 -16.15 -5.78 4.88
CA LEU A 144 -17.03 -4.76 5.44
C LEU A 144 -17.56 -3.87 4.31
N HIS A 145 -18.84 -4.03 3.99
CA HIS A 145 -19.46 -3.30 2.89
C HIS A 145 -19.69 -1.83 3.24
N LEU A 146 -19.02 -0.95 2.50
CA LEU A 146 -19.24 0.49 2.56
C LEU A 146 -20.47 0.86 1.73
N ARG A 147 -21.45 1.53 2.35
CA ARG A 147 -22.72 1.89 1.71
C ARG A 147 -22.76 3.35 1.31
N GLU A 148 -23.17 3.64 0.07
CA GLU A 148 -23.36 5.00 -0.42
C GLU A 148 -24.34 5.80 0.46
N SER A 149 -25.44 5.16 0.88
CA SER A 149 -26.43 5.77 1.79
C SER A 149 -25.86 6.22 3.14
N ARG A 150 -24.65 5.78 3.49
CA ARG A 150 -23.91 6.21 4.70
C ARG A 150 -22.63 6.98 4.37
N GLY A 151 -22.54 7.56 3.16
CA GLY A 151 -21.37 8.29 2.70
C GLY A 151 -20.10 7.44 2.65
N PHE A 152 -20.23 6.14 2.37
CA PHE A 152 -19.13 5.16 2.35
C PHE A 152 -18.33 5.07 3.66
N ASN A 153 -18.96 5.39 4.79
CA ASN A 153 -18.37 5.22 6.11
C ASN A 153 -18.54 3.79 6.63
N PHE A 154 -17.69 3.42 7.58
CA PHE A 154 -17.82 2.18 8.32
C PHE A 154 -19.10 2.18 9.15
N ASP A 155 -19.79 1.04 9.13
CA ASP A 155 -20.94 0.78 9.97
C ASP A 155 -20.59 -0.37 10.93
N PRO A 156 -20.32 -0.07 12.21
CA PRO A 156 -19.94 -1.09 13.19
C PRO A 156 -21.12 -1.93 13.71
N ALA A 157 -22.37 -1.64 13.28
CA ALA A 157 -23.59 -2.34 13.71
C ALA A 157 -24.03 -3.41 12.73
#